data_fe3d8de9480c900d61e4cf624ea20573
#
_entry.id   fe3d8de9480c900d61e4cf624ea20573
#
_cell.length_a   1.000
_cell.length_b   1.000
_cell.length_c   1.000
_cell.angle_alpha   90.00
_cell.angle_beta   90.00
_cell.angle_gamma   90.00
#
_symmetry.space_group_name_H-M   'P 1'
#
loop_
_entity.id
_entity.type
_entity.pdbx_description
1 polymer ?
#
loop_
_entity_poly.entity_id
_entity_poly.type
_entity_poly.pdbx_seq_one_letter_code
_entity_poly.pdbx_strand_id
1 'polypeptide(L)'
;MKKLLIILFMSLPLVGADNEIFIDQSGATSNLDIEQVGGSGNIIGGSDAAAGSMTALDIDGATMTLDILQKGNTNKFLGDIWADTYTGYFSFIGDTNTFNMSTDETNATGADGSNVNVQVTGNTNTMTLNHAMTALAANLDLDWTVQGSGNTITSSIDVDGATNFMDIDGSDNTVTYDGDGYAGGYFYLDHTGSTRTFNIDQESTSDNDWLKITSVGSSGTVCVTQSDATTSFIC
;
A
#
# COMPACT_ATOMS: atom_id res chain seq x y z
N MET A 1 -8.00 -28.00 -12.39
CA MET A 1 -7.38 -26.73 -11.97
C MET A 1 -6.57 -26.21 -13.14
N LYS A 2 -7.03 -25.18 -13.80
CA LYS A 2 -6.27 -24.50 -14.86
C LYS A 2 -5.54 -23.35 -14.22
N LYS A 3 -4.21 -23.46 -14.09
CA LYS A 3 -3.36 -22.32 -13.72
C LYS A 3 -3.24 -21.46 -14.98
N LEU A 4 -3.81 -20.27 -14.95
CA LEU A 4 -3.58 -19.26 -15.97
C LEU A 4 -2.34 -18.47 -15.52
N LEU A 5 -1.20 -18.77 -16.11
CA LEU A 5 0.00 -17.93 -15.98
C LEU A 5 0.00 -16.99 -17.17
N ILE A 6 -0.32 -15.74 -16.92
CA ILE A 6 -0.19 -14.69 -17.94
C ILE A 6 1.16 -14.02 -17.71
N ILE A 7 2.15 -14.34 -18.55
CA ILE A 7 3.41 -13.61 -18.63
C ILE A 7 3.30 -12.70 -19.84
N LEU A 8 3.09 -11.42 -19.61
CA LEU A 8 3.06 -10.42 -20.66
C LEU A 8 4.42 -9.70 -20.75
N PHE A 9 5.30 -10.16 -21.64
CA PHE A 9 6.50 -9.43 -22.01
C PHE A 9 6.18 -8.44 -23.13
N MET A 10 6.12 -7.16 -22.81
CA MET A 10 6.11 -6.11 -23.82
C MET A 10 7.43 -5.34 -23.77
N SER A 11 8.43 -5.77 -24.52
CA SER A 11 9.63 -4.99 -24.80
C SER A 11 9.50 -4.34 -26.20
N LEU A 12 8.94 -3.16 -26.26
CA LEU A 12 9.07 -2.29 -27.44
C LEU A 12 9.58 -0.93 -26.98
N PRO A 13 10.64 -0.39 -27.57
CA PRO A 13 11.03 0.99 -27.35
C PRO A 13 10.04 1.89 -28.09
N LEU A 14 8.94 2.24 -27.47
CA LEU A 14 8.03 3.26 -27.96
C LEU A 14 8.33 4.57 -27.25
N VAL A 15 8.79 5.52 -28.02
CA VAL A 15 8.95 6.90 -27.63
C VAL A 15 7.56 7.48 -27.35
N GLY A 16 7.24 7.71 -26.07
CA GLY A 16 6.21 8.66 -25.67
C GLY A 16 4.76 8.19 -25.68
N ALA A 17 4.49 6.91 -25.42
CA ALA A 17 3.13 6.46 -25.09
C ALA A 17 3.12 5.77 -23.71
N ASP A 18 2.18 6.15 -22.87
CA ASP A 18 1.91 5.46 -21.64
C ASP A 18 1.46 4.02 -21.95
N ASN A 19 2.03 3.04 -21.25
CA ASN A 19 1.59 1.66 -21.36
C ASN A 19 0.53 1.40 -20.30
N GLU A 20 -0.66 1.04 -20.74
CA GLU A 20 -1.78 0.78 -19.84
C GLU A 20 -2.07 -0.71 -19.78
N ILE A 21 -2.19 -1.26 -18.58
CA ILE A 21 -2.60 -2.63 -18.31
C ILE A 21 -3.85 -2.57 -17.45
N PHE A 22 -4.94 -3.15 -17.95
CA PHE A 22 -6.16 -3.34 -17.21
C PHE A 22 -6.43 -4.83 -17.04
N ILE A 23 -6.70 -5.27 -15.84
CA ILE A 23 -7.02 -6.66 -15.51
C ILE A 23 -8.26 -6.67 -14.63
N ASP A 24 -9.25 -7.42 -15.09
CA ASP A 24 -10.43 -7.79 -14.35
C ASP A 24 -10.38 -9.32 -14.24
N GLN A 25 -10.22 -9.84 -13.05
CA GLN A 25 -10.05 -11.28 -12.83
C GLN A 25 -10.84 -11.74 -11.62
N SER A 26 -11.63 -12.79 -11.81
CA SER A 26 -12.30 -13.48 -10.72
C SER A 26 -11.98 -14.98 -10.69
N GLY A 27 -11.82 -15.55 -9.50
CA GLY A 27 -11.52 -16.97 -9.33
C GLY A 27 -10.96 -17.32 -7.95
N ALA A 28 -11.00 -18.59 -7.59
CA ALA A 28 -10.62 -19.05 -6.25
C ALA A 28 -9.12 -18.87 -5.92
N THR A 29 -8.24 -18.82 -6.92
CA THR A 29 -6.80 -18.67 -6.72
C THR A 29 -6.19 -17.97 -7.93
N SER A 30 -5.50 -16.87 -7.70
CA SER A 30 -4.85 -16.08 -8.73
C SER A 30 -3.37 -15.88 -8.41
N ASN A 31 -2.55 -15.82 -9.46
CA ASN A 31 -1.15 -15.44 -9.38
C ASN A 31 -0.88 -14.50 -10.56
N LEU A 32 -0.56 -13.25 -10.25
CA LEU A 32 -0.26 -12.21 -11.21
C LEU A 32 1.17 -11.73 -10.99
N ASP A 33 1.95 -11.77 -12.06
CA ASP A 33 3.29 -11.24 -12.14
C ASP A 33 3.32 -10.23 -13.29
N ILE A 34 3.50 -8.96 -12.97
CA ILE A 34 3.45 -7.85 -13.93
C ILE A 34 4.71 -7.01 -13.79
N GLU A 35 5.46 -6.91 -14.89
CA GLU A 35 6.64 -6.09 -14.98
C GLU A 35 6.48 -5.05 -16.08
N GLN A 36 6.53 -3.76 -15.71
CA GLN A 36 6.60 -2.62 -16.63
C GLN A 36 7.93 -1.91 -16.45
N VAL A 37 8.84 -2.06 -17.40
CA VAL A 37 10.18 -1.51 -17.33
C VAL A 37 10.49 -0.61 -18.50
N GLY A 38 10.97 0.57 -18.19
CA GLY A 38 11.40 1.60 -19.16
C GLY A 38 10.29 2.56 -19.54
N GLY A 39 10.69 3.74 -19.99
CA GLY A 39 9.76 4.83 -20.31
C GLY A 39 9.33 5.63 -19.08
N SER A 40 8.30 6.42 -19.26
CA SER A 40 7.62 7.18 -18.23
C SER A 40 6.11 7.04 -18.43
N GLY A 41 5.33 7.12 -17.34
CA GLY A 41 3.87 7.08 -17.42
C GLY A 41 3.29 5.68 -17.66
N ASN A 42 3.91 4.63 -17.15
CA ASN A 42 3.31 3.29 -17.18
C ASN A 42 2.13 3.23 -16.22
N ILE A 43 1.04 2.59 -16.64
CA ILE A 43 -0.20 2.57 -15.89
C ILE A 43 -0.68 1.12 -15.73
N ILE A 44 -1.01 0.75 -14.52
CA ILE A 44 -1.79 -0.45 -14.20
C ILE A 44 -3.12 0.01 -13.60
N GLY A 45 -4.22 -0.44 -14.18
CA GLY A 45 -5.55 0.17 -14.03
C GLY A 45 -5.77 1.28 -15.05
N GLY A 46 -6.93 1.87 -15.13
CA GLY A 46 -7.23 2.95 -16.07
C GLY A 46 -6.55 4.27 -15.73
N SER A 47 -6.28 5.12 -16.73
CA SER A 47 -5.55 6.38 -16.54
C SER A 47 -6.20 7.35 -15.55
N ASP A 48 -7.52 7.33 -15.46
CA ASP A 48 -8.33 8.17 -14.58
C ASP A 48 -8.93 7.39 -13.41
N ALA A 49 -8.50 6.15 -13.20
CA ALA A 49 -9.01 5.30 -12.13
C ALA A 49 -8.54 5.79 -10.77
N ALA A 50 -9.36 5.55 -9.76
CA ALA A 50 -8.99 5.56 -8.36
C ALA A 50 -9.26 4.15 -7.82
N ALA A 51 -8.56 3.72 -6.77
CA ALA A 51 -8.88 2.47 -6.10
C ALA A 51 -10.37 2.46 -5.69
N GLY A 52 -11.02 1.32 -5.78
CA GLY A 52 -12.46 1.19 -5.60
C GLY A 52 -13.31 1.65 -6.79
N SER A 53 -12.71 1.90 -7.95
CA SER A 53 -13.42 2.24 -9.18
C SER A 53 -13.41 1.10 -10.18
N MET A 54 -14.42 1.05 -11.07
CA MET A 54 -14.53 0.01 -12.10
C MET A 54 -13.42 0.04 -13.16
N THR A 55 -12.53 1.02 -13.11
CA THR A 55 -11.38 1.16 -14.03
C THR A 55 -10.05 0.87 -13.36
N ALA A 56 -10.03 0.57 -12.07
CA ALA A 56 -8.86 0.05 -11.39
C ALA A 56 -8.56 -1.39 -11.84
N LEU A 57 -7.40 -1.90 -11.48
CA LEU A 57 -7.15 -3.33 -11.50
C LEU A 57 -8.16 -3.97 -10.54
N ASP A 58 -9.02 -4.84 -11.03
CA ASP A 58 -10.08 -5.47 -10.25
C ASP A 58 -9.80 -6.97 -10.17
N ILE A 59 -9.56 -7.46 -8.97
CA ILE A 59 -9.16 -8.84 -8.73
C ILE A 59 -9.95 -9.43 -7.58
N ASP A 60 -10.76 -10.43 -7.93
CA ASP A 60 -11.59 -11.20 -7.01
C ASP A 60 -11.04 -12.60 -6.77
N GLY A 61 -10.90 -13.03 -5.53
CA GLY A 61 -10.53 -14.42 -5.26
C GLY A 61 -10.30 -14.75 -3.79
N ALA A 62 -10.28 -16.04 -3.46
CA ALA A 62 -10.05 -16.48 -2.09
C ALA A 62 -8.56 -16.41 -1.69
N THR A 63 -7.64 -16.66 -2.62
CA THR A 63 -6.19 -16.60 -2.35
C THR A 63 -5.45 -16.03 -3.55
N MET A 64 -4.67 -14.98 -3.34
CA MET A 64 -3.98 -14.29 -4.41
C MET A 64 -2.51 -14.03 -4.10
N THR A 65 -1.70 -14.02 -5.16
CA THR A 65 -0.33 -13.52 -5.13
C THR A 65 -0.17 -12.50 -6.25
N LEU A 66 0.30 -11.31 -5.88
CA LEU A 66 0.54 -10.19 -6.76
C LEU A 66 2.02 -9.84 -6.68
N ASP A 67 2.72 -9.84 -7.81
CA ASP A 67 4.09 -9.36 -7.92
C ASP A 67 4.13 -8.28 -9.01
N ILE A 68 4.29 -7.03 -8.59
CA ILE A 68 4.16 -5.87 -9.44
C ILE A 68 5.46 -5.06 -9.42
N LEU A 69 6.13 -4.98 -10.55
CA LEU A 69 7.29 -4.12 -10.74
C LEU A 69 7.01 -3.04 -11.78
N GLN A 70 7.07 -1.78 -11.36
CA GLN A 70 7.06 -0.62 -12.25
C GLN A 70 8.37 0.16 -12.14
N LYS A 71 9.08 0.30 -13.26
CA LYS A 71 10.33 1.04 -13.34
C LYS A 71 10.27 2.12 -14.41
N GLY A 72 10.41 3.35 -13.98
CA GLY A 72 10.29 4.56 -14.80
C GLY A 72 9.79 5.71 -13.95
N ASN A 73 9.59 6.88 -14.52
CA ASN A 73 9.04 8.02 -13.79
C ASN A 73 7.54 8.15 -14.08
N THR A 74 6.80 8.66 -13.11
CA THR A 74 5.34 8.89 -13.22
C THR A 74 4.53 7.62 -13.46
N ASN A 75 4.98 6.49 -12.95
CA ASN A 75 4.21 5.26 -13.01
C ASN A 75 2.98 5.35 -12.11
N LYS A 76 1.93 4.68 -12.51
CA LYS A 76 0.66 4.68 -11.78
C LYS A 76 0.16 3.26 -11.59
N PHE A 77 -0.11 2.90 -10.35
CA PHE A 77 -0.80 1.66 -9.98
C PHE A 77 -2.10 2.02 -9.28
N LEU A 78 -3.20 1.51 -9.79
CA LEU A 78 -4.53 1.68 -9.22
C LEU A 78 -5.18 0.31 -9.13
N GLY A 79 -5.35 -0.20 -7.92
CA GLY A 79 -5.85 -1.54 -7.66
C GLY A 79 -7.01 -1.58 -6.68
N ASP A 80 -7.97 -2.43 -6.99
CA ASP A 80 -9.06 -2.85 -6.12
C ASP A 80 -8.99 -4.37 -5.98
N ILE A 81 -8.79 -4.85 -4.75
CA ILE A 81 -8.50 -6.26 -4.49
C ILE A 81 -9.50 -6.81 -3.49
N TRP A 82 -10.27 -7.80 -3.94
CA TRP A 82 -11.24 -8.52 -3.14
C TRP A 82 -10.76 -9.96 -2.90
N ALA A 83 -10.08 -10.17 -1.79
CA ALA A 83 -9.52 -11.49 -1.48
C ALA A 83 -9.66 -11.85 -0.02
N ASP A 84 -9.96 -13.13 0.25
CA ASP A 84 -9.95 -13.64 1.63
C ASP A 84 -8.53 -13.58 2.21
N THR A 85 -7.50 -13.83 1.37
CA THR A 85 -6.08 -13.72 1.75
C THR A 85 -5.25 -13.35 0.53
N TYR A 86 -4.35 -12.37 0.66
CA TYR A 86 -3.45 -12.06 -0.44
C TYR A 86 -2.00 -11.82 0.03
N THR A 87 -1.06 -12.09 -0.88
CA THR A 87 0.33 -11.73 -0.74
C THR A 87 0.70 -10.77 -1.87
N GLY A 88 1.04 -9.56 -1.51
CA GLY A 88 1.39 -8.50 -2.46
C GLY A 88 2.84 -8.06 -2.34
N TYR A 89 3.55 -8.07 -3.46
CA TYR A 89 4.88 -7.48 -3.61
C TYR A 89 4.79 -6.35 -4.63
N PHE A 90 4.97 -5.12 -4.18
CA PHE A 90 4.87 -3.92 -5.01
C PHE A 90 6.19 -3.18 -5.01
N SER A 91 6.82 -3.03 -6.17
CA SER A 91 8.10 -2.33 -6.32
C SER A 91 8.00 -1.20 -7.33
N PHE A 92 8.24 0.02 -6.88
CA PHE A 92 8.20 1.24 -7.69
C PHE A 92 9.57 1.90 -7.69
N ILE A 93 10.18 2.02 -8.87
CA ILE A 93 11.50 2.63 -9.05
C ILE A 93 11.37 3.82 -9.99
N GLY A 94 11.62 5.01 -9.48
CA GLY A 94 11.52 6.29 -10.22
C GLY A 94 10.82 7.37 -9.42
N ASP A 95 10.83 8.58 -9.93
CA ASP A 95 10.22 9.72 -9.26
C ASP A 95 8.75 9.92 -9.65
N THR A 96 7.98 10.50 -8.75
CA THR A 96 6.57 10.88 -8.97
C THR A 96 5.62 9.73 -9.30
N ASN A 97 5.92 8.55 -8.77
CA ASN A 97 5.02 7.41 -8.92
C ASN A 97 3.77 7.55 -8.03
N THR A 98 2.67 7.02 -8.48
CA THR A 98 1.43 6.94 -7.73
C THR A 98 1.05 5.48 -7.51
N PHE A 99 0.96 5.08 -6.26
CA PHE A 99 0.39 3.81 -5.84
C PHE A 99 -0.91 4.10 -5.09
N ASN A 100 -1.98 3.50 -5.53
CA ASN A 100 -3.26 3.59 -4.85
C ASN A 100 -3.93 2.21 -4.89
N MET A 101 -4.06 1.59 -3.74
CA MET A 101 -4.64 0.27 -3.58
C MET A 101 -5.74 0.31 -2.52
N SER A 102 -6.84 -0.33 -2.81
CA SER A 102 -7.94 -0.55 -1.89
C SER A 102 -8.21 -2.04 -1.76
N THR A 103 -8.48 -2.48 -0.55
CA THR A 103 -9.08 -3.79 -0.27
C THR A 103 -10.42 -3.52 0.37
N ASP A 104 -11.48 -3.62 -0.41
CA ASP A 104 -12.84 -3.30 0.01
C ASP A 104 -13.64 -4.60 0.19
N GLU A 105 -13.32 -5.34 1.23
CA GLU A 105 -13.95 -6.61 1.55
C GLU A 105 -15.19 -6.42 2.44
N THR A 106 -16.31 -6.87 1.95
CA THR A 106 -17.57 -6.87 2.73
C THR A 106 -17.80 -8.16 3.52
N ASN A 107 -16.91 -9.12 3.37
CA ASN A 107 -16.99 -10.42 4.05
C ASN A 107 -16.24 -10.37 5.39
N ALA A 108 -16.83 -10.86 6.45
CA ALA A 108 -16.24 -10.86 7.79
C ALA A 108 -14.92 -11.66 7.94
N THR A 109 -14.51 -12.40 6.91
CA THR A 109 -13.24 -13.12 6.83
C THR A 109 -12.35 -12.63 5.70
N GLY A 110 -12.70 -11.51 5.08
CA GLY A 110 -11.98 -10.96 3.96
C GLY A 110 -10.62 -10.37 4.35
N ALA A 111 -9.63 -10.59 3.50
CA ALA A 111 -8.25 -10.15 3.64
C ALA A 111 -7.51 -10.62 4.91
N ASP A 112 -8.02 -11.64 5.61
CA ASP A 112 -7.40 -12.22 6.80
C ASP A 112 -6.03 -12.85 6.47
N GLY A 113 -5.02 -12.59 7.31
CA GLY A 113 -3.69 -13.17 7.14
C GLY A 113 -2.94 -12.69 5.91
N SER A 114 -3.28 -11.53 5.39
CA SER A 114 -2.63 -10.96 4.21
C SER A 114 -1.21 -10.45 4.53
N ASN A 115 -0.33 -10.51 3.53
CA ASN A 115 1.03 -9.99 3.60
C ASN A 115 1.27 -9.02 2.45
N VAL A 116 1.67 -7.81 2.76
CA VAL A 116 1.86 -6.74 1.79
C VAL A 116 3.24 -6.11 1.97
N ASN A 117 4.04 -6.14 0.92
CA ASN A 117 5.35 -5.51 0.89
C ASN A 117 5.38 -4.42 -0.20
N VAL A 118 5.64 -3.19 0.18
CA VAL A 118 5.70 -2.04 -0.73
C VAL A 118 7.09 -1.43 -0.67
N GLN A 119 7.81 -1.46 -1.78
CA GLN A 119 9.14 -0.88 -1.93
C GLN A 119 9.10 0.29 -2.91
N VAL A 120 9.58 1.44 -2.48
CA VAL A 120 9.63 2.65 -3.30
C VAL A 120 11.02 3.24 -3.29
N THR A 121 11.57 3.48 -4.47
CA THR A 121 12.85 4.18 -4.63
C THR A 121 12.66 5.36 -5.58
N GLY A 122 12.85 6.58 -5.06
CA GLY A 122 12.68 7.83 -5.80
C GLY A 122 12.03 8.93 -4.97
N ASN A 123 11.87 10.09 -5.55
CA ASN A 123 11.37 11.26 -4.82
C ASN A 123 9.94 11.63 -5.25
N THR A 124 9.25 12.30 -4.36
CA THR A 124 7.90 12.85 -4.61
C THR A 124 6.85 11.82 -5.04
N ASN A 125 6.99 10.60 -4.55
CA ASN A 125 6.00 9.56 -4.80
C ASN A 125 4.80 9.70 -3.85
N THR A 126 3.62 9.34 -4.34
CA THR A 126 2.38 9.34 -3.56
C THR A 126 1.87 7.91 -3.46
N MET A 127 1.71 7.43 -2.24
CA MET A 127 1.31 6.06 -1.97
C MET A 127 0.11 6.06 -1.02
N THR A 128 -0.93 5.36 -1.41
CA THR A 128 -2.15 5.20 -0.62
C THR A 128 -2.50 3.72 -0.55
N LEU A 129 -2.69 3.21 0.65
CA LEU A 129 -3.20 1.89 0.91
C LEU A 129 -4.39 1.99 1.87
N ASN A 130 -5.54 1.49 1.43
CA ASN A 130 -6.71 1.30 2.26
C ASN A 130 -6.98 -0.20 2.36
N HIS A 131 -6.95 -0.75 3.57
CA HIS A 131 -7.10 -2.18 3.79
C HIS A 131 -8.24 -2.47 4.76
N ALA A 132 -9.14 -3.35 4.33
CA ALA A 132 -10.30 -3.80 5.10
C ALA A 132 -11.26 -2.67 5.55
N MET A 133 -11.44 -1.64 4.72
CA MET A 133 -12.24 -0.45 5.06
C MET A 133 -13.73 -0.70 5.27
N THR A 134 -14.27 -1.83 4.83
CA THR A 134 -15.70 -2.17 4.96
C THR A 134 -15.97 -3.37 5.85
N ALA A 135 -14.96 -4.16 6.13
CA ALA A 135 -15.04 -5.30 7.04
C ALA A 135 -13.72 -5.47 7.79
N LEU A 136 -13.81 -5.75 9.08
CA LEU A 136 -12.67 -6.01 9.91
C LEU A 136 -11.97 -7.29 9.46
N ALA A 137 -10.70 -7.21 9.11
CA ALA A 137 -9.83 -8.35 8.84
C ALA A 137 -8.95 -8.66 10.06
N ALA A 138 -8.21 -9.76 10.02
CA ALA A 138 -7.27 -10.12 11.07
C ALA A 138 -5.89 -10.52 10.52
N ASN A 139 -4.83 -10.14 11.24
CA ASN A 139 -3.45 -10.54 10.97
C ASN A 139 -2.89 -10.05 9.62
N LEU A 140 -2.91 -8.77 9.37
CA LEU A 140 -2.17 -8.16 8.28
C LEU A 140 -0.69 -8.00 8.66
N ASP A 141 0.21 -8.39 7.78
CA ASP A 141 1.64 -8.07 7.85
C ASP A 141 1.98 -7.10 6.71
N LEU A 142 2.33 -5.87 7.06
CA LEU A 142 2.53 -4.78 6.10
C LEU A 142 3.92 -4.16 6.28
N ASP A 143 4.75 -4.31 5.25
CA ASP A 143 6.09 -3.75 5.19
C ASP A 143 6.20 -2.64 4.14
N TRP A 144 6.63 -1.48 4.57
CA TRP A 144 6.99 -0.36 3.70
C TRP A 144 8.49 -0.11 3.74
N THR A 145 9.13 -0.04 2.58
CA THR A 145 10.50 0.45 2.44
C THR A 145 10.53 1.60 1.45
N VAL A 146 10.84 2.80 1.92
CA VAL A 146 10.81 4.01 1.09
C VAL A 146 12.16 4.71 1.13
N GLN A 147 12.79 4.84 -0.03
CA GLN A 147 14.06 5.55 -0.20
C GLN A 147 13.87 6.76 -1.10
N GLY A 148 14.12 7.96 -0.57
CA GLY A 148 13.97 9.23 -1.29
C GLY A 148 13.26 10.29 -0.48
N SER A 149 13.16 11.48 -1.04
CA SER A 149 12.64 12.65 -0.32
C SER A 149 11.33 13.17 -0.90
N GLY A 150 10.54 13.82 -0.05
CA GLY A 150 9.28 14.43 -0.46
C GLY A 150 8.18 13.42 -0.78
N ASN A 151 8.28 12.19 -0.27
CA ASN A 151 7.25 11.19 -0.49
C ASN A 151 6.08 11.37 0.48
N THR A 152 4.89 11.04 0.00
CA THR A 152 3.66 11.05 0.80
C THR A 152 3.12 9.63 0.89
N ILE A 153 2.95 9.14 2.11
CA ILE A 153 2.42 7.81 2.41
C ILE A 153 1.14 8.00 3.23
N THR A 154 0.07 7.40 2.78
CA THR A 154 -1.20 7.31 3.50
C THR A 154 -1.58 5.85 3.63
N SER A 155 -1.78 5.38 4.85
CA SER A 155 -2.17 4.00 5.13
C SER A 155 -3.34 4.00 6.11
N SER A 156 -4.45 3.44 5.71
CA SER A 156 -5.65 3.29 6.53
C SER A 156 -5.97 1.80 6.63
N ILE A 157 -5.94 1.28 7.85
CA ILE A 157 -5.93 -0.16 8.12
C ILE A 157 -6.97 -0.50 9.19
N ASP A 158 -7.97 -1.28 8.81
CA ASP A 158 -9.03 -1.79 9.68
C ASP A 158 -8.79 -3.28 9.97
N VAL A 159 -7.80 -3.60 10.78
CA VAL A 159 -7.35 -4.98 10.99
C VAL A 159 -7.00 -5.27 12.43
N ASP A 160 -7.56 -6.35 12.98
CA ASP A 160 -7.13 -6.89 14.26
C ASP A 160 -5.76 -7.56 14.14
N GLY A 161 -4.85 -7.25 15.05
CA GLY A 161 -3.53 -7.84 15.06
C GLY A 161 -2.64 -7.45 13.88
N ALA A 162 -2.87 -6.29 13.26
CA ALA A 162 -2.02 -5.80 12.19
C ALA A 162 -0.59 -5.53 12.68
N THR A 163 0.39 -6.01 11.91
CA THR A 163 1.79 -5.63 12.05
C THR A 163 2.13 -4.69 10.91
N ASN A 164 2.46 -3.46 11.23
CA ASN A 164 2.83 -2.46 10.25
C ASN A 164 4.25 -1.96 10.52
N PHE A 165 5.14 -2.22 9.58
CA PHE A 165 6.52 -1.81 9.64
C PHE A 165 6.83 -0.83 8.51
N MET A 166 7.35 0.35 8.85
CA MET A 166 7.75 1.37 7.89
C MET A 166 9.22 1.74 8.09
N ASP A 167 10.03 1.57 7.05
CA ASP A 167 11.42 2.02 6.98
C ASP A 167 11.54 3.12 5.90
N ILE A 168 11.84 4.34 6.34
CA ILE A 168 11.83 5.52 5.48
C ILE A 168 13.15 6.26 5.55
N ASP A 169 13.87 6.27 4.43
CA ASP A 169 15.17 6.92 4.26
C ASP A 169 15.04 8.14 3.33
N GLY A 170 15.16 9.33 3.88
CA GLY A 170 15.07 10.58 3.13
C GLY A 170 14.40 11.70 3.91
N SER A 171 14.48 12.90 3.37
CA SER A 171 13.93 14.10 4.01
C SER A 171 12.62 14.55 3.38
N ASP A 172 11.89 15.40 4.09
CA ASP A 172 10.62 15.99 3.62
C ASP A 172 9.51 14.97 3.34
N ASN A 173 9.59 13.79 3.96
CA ASN A 173 8.57 12.76 3.82
C ASN A 173 7.38 13.04 4.77
N THR A 174 6.18 12.73 4.27
CA THR A 174 4.93 12.80 5.04
C THR A 174 4.35 11.40 5.17
N VAL A 175 4.05 10.99 6.39
CA VAL A 175 3.36 9.73 6.70
C VAL A 175 2.07 10.06 7.43
N THR A 176 0.98 9.54 6.94
CA THR A 176 -0.31 9.48 7.62
C THR A 176 -0.69 8.02 7.77
N TYR A 177 -0.81 7.58 9.01
CA TYR A 177 -1.27 6.25 9.36
C TYR A 177 -2.51 6.35 10.22
N ASP A 178 -3.51 5.61 9.86
CA ASP A 178 -4.79 5.48 10.54
C ASP A 178 -5.06 3.98 10.70
N GLY A 179 -4.93 3.50 11.91
CA GLY A 179 -5.06 2.08 12.22
C GLY A 179 -6.21 1.86 13.19
N ASP A 180 -7.32 1.35 12.68
CA ASP A 180 -8.49 0.95 13.42
C ASP A 180 -8.56 -0.57 13.52
N GLY A 181 -8.66 -1.10 14.72
CA GLY A 181 -8.78 -2.53 14.98
C GLY A 181 -9.37 -2.78 16.36
N TYR A 182 -9.68 -4.04 16.67
CA TYR A 182 -10.21 -4.38 17.99
C TYR A 182 -9.09 -4.75 18.99
N ALA A 183 -7.97 -5.31 18.53
CA ALA A 183 -6.91 -5.74 19.43
C ALA A 183 -5.55 -5.96 18.77
N GLY A 184 -4.47 -5.62 19.49
CA GLY A 184 -3.13 -6.16 19.26
C GLY A 184 -2.41 -5.60 18.05
N GLY A 185 -2.66 -4.37 17.65
CA GLY A 185 -1.97 -3.71 16.56
C GLY A 185 -0.52 -3.35 16.91
N TYR A 186 0.41 -3.62 15.98
CA TYR A 186 1.81 -3.22 16.08
C TYR A 186 2.13 -2.23 14.97
N PHE A 187 2.55 -1.02 15.34
CA PHE A 187 3.08 -0.03 14.43
C PHE A 187 4.52 0.31 14.75
N TYR A 188 5.40 0.13 13.79
CA TYR A 188 6.80 0.50 13.90
C TYR A 188 7.22 1.40 12.74
N LEU A 189 7.74 2.58 13.05
CA LEU A 189 8.30 3.51 12.08
C LEU A 189 9.77 3.76 12.40
N ASP A 190 10.66 3.43 11.45
CA ASP A 190 12.05 3.85 11.44
C ASP A 190 12.27 4.88 10.34
N HIS A 191 12.83 6.02 10.70
CA HIS A 191 13.04 7.11 9.76
C HIS A 191 14.42 7.73 9.93
N THR A 192 15.12 7.86 8.81
CA THR A 192 16.36 8.62 8.72
C THR A 192 16.22 9.76 7.73
N GLY A 193 16.35 11.00 8.21
CA GLY A 193 16.24 12.21 7.38
C GLY A 193 15.76 13.41 8.16
N SER A 194 15.80 14.57 7.55
CA SER A 194 15.38 15.82 8.16
C SER A 194 14.05 16.30 7.59
N THR A 195 13.36 17.16 8.31
CA THR A 195 12.10 17.78 7.85
C THR A 195 11.05 16.74 7.49
N ARG A 196 10.39 16.21 8.49
CA ARG A 196 9.36 15.17 8.34
C ARG A 196 8.03 15.60 8.93
N THR A 197 6.94 15.00 8.45
CA THR A 197 5.62 15.13 9.05
C THR A 197 5.03 13.73 9.24
N PHE A 198 4.78 13.36 10.49
CA PHE A 198 4.16 12.09 10.84
C PHE A 198 2.87 12.35 11.60
N ASN A 199 1.77 11.87 11.06
CA ASN A 199 0.47 11.84 11.68
C ASN A 199 0.08 10.38 11.85
N ILE A 200 0.17 9.89 13.08
CA ILE A 200 -0.04 8.49 13.40
C ILE A 200 -1.22 8.41 14.37
N ASP A 201 -2.26 7.76 13.94
CA ASP A 201 -3.42 7.42 14.74
C ASP A 201 -3.54 5.89 14.84
N GLN A 202 -3.58 5.37 16.04
CA GLN A 202 -3.78 3.96 16.29
C GLN A 202 -4.85 3.82 17.37
N GLU A 203 -6.02 3.40 16.94
CA GLU A 203 -7.17 3.20 17.79
C GLU A 203 -7.49 1.70 17.93
N SER A 204 -7.81 1.27 19.13
CA SER A 204 -8.28 -0.07 19.40
C SER A 204 -9.27 -0.07 20.56
N THR A 205 -10.11 -1.08 20.63
CA THR A 205 -11.10 -1.23 21.70
C THR A 205 -10.65 -2.21 22.80
N SER A 206 -9.45 -2.74 22.69
CA SER A 206 -8.88 -3.67 23.69
C SER A 206 -7.38 -3.51 23.86
N ASP A 207 -6.88 -3.96 24.98
CA ASP A 207 -5.49 -3.84 25.40
C ASP A 207 -4.50 -4.51 24.44
N ASN A 208 -3.25 -4.04 24.42
CA ASN A 208 -2.04 -4.57 23.79
C ASN A 208 -1.64 -3.99 22.43
N ASP A 209 -2.06 -2.79 22.12
CA ASP A 209 -1.49 -2.07 20.98
C ASP A 209 -0.08 -1.59 21.28
N TRP A 210 0.77 -1.67 20.31
CA TRP A 210 2.14 -1.26 20.45
C TRP A 210 2.57 -0.32 19.32
N LEU A 211 3.14 0.82 19.72
CA LEU A 211 3.61 1.83 18.80
C LEU A 211 5.05 2.20 19.10
N LYS A 212 5.91 2.19 18.09
CA LYS A 212 7.28 2.66 18.21
C LYS A 212 7.68 3.51 17.02
N ILE A 213 8.18 4.70 17.31
CA ILE A 213 8.75 5.58 16.31
C ILE A 213 10.22 5.83 16.67
N THR A 214 11.11 5.51 15.74
CA THR A 214 12.51 5.90 15.77
C THR A 214 12.74 6.89 14.66
N SER A 215 13.26 8.07 14.95
CA SER A 215 13.48 9.06 13.93
C SER A 215 14.77 9.83 14.17
N VAL A 216 15.66 9.79 13.20
CA VAL A 216 16.94 10.49 13.19
C VAL A 216 16.89 11.64 12.19
N GLY A 217 17.02 12.87 12.67
CA GLY A 217 16.97 14.07 11.82
C GLY A 217 16.85 15.34 12.64
N SER A 218 16.96 16.51 11.97
CA SER A 218 17.09 17.79 12.64
C SER A 218 15.80 18.55 12.88
N SER A 219 14.73 18.26 12.16
CA SER A 219 13.45 18.99 12.24
C SER A 219 12.28 18.15 11.76
N GLY A 220 11.08 18.53 12.13
CA GLY A 220 9.85 17.88 11.67
C GLY A 220 8.76 17.91 12.73
N THR A 221 7.57 17.50 12.33
CA THR A 221 6.40 17.35 13.18
C THR A 221 6.11 15.88 13.34
N VAL A 222 5.87 15.45 14.57
CA VAL A 222 5.40 14.10 14.87
C VAL A 222 4.17 14.23 15.76
N CYS A 223 3.07 13.77 15.26
CA CYS A 223 1.79 13.75 15.92
C CYS A 223 1.34 12.31 16.08
N VAL A 224 1.06 11.90 17.30
CA VAL A 224 0.70 10.51 17.61
C VAL A 224 -0.49 10.50 18.54
N THR A 225 -1.50 9.75 18.15
CA THR A 225 -2.59 9.32 19.02
C THR A 225 -2.53 7.80 19.14
N GLN A 226 -2.65 7.31 20.35
CA GLN A 226 -2.89 5.91 20.63
C GLN A 226 -3.97 5.83 21.70
N SER A 227 -5.08 5.20 21.41
CA SER A 227 -6.27 5.25 22.25
C SER A 227 -7.12 3.98 22.15
N ASP A 228 -7.66 3.54 23.30
CA ASP A 228 -8.67 2.48 23.39
C ASP A 228 -10.11 3.02 23.23
N ALA A 229 -10.26 4.27 22.83
CA ALA A 229 -11.55 4.90 22.63
C ALA A 229 -11.47 5.80 21.39
N THR A 230 -12.53 5.80 20.62
CA THR A 230 -12.65 6.70 19.47
C THR A 230 -12.47 8.15 19.91
N THR A 231 -11.30 8.69 19.66
CA THR A 231 -10.96 10.09 19.94
C THR A 231 -10.62 10.80 18.66
N SER A 232 -11.09 12.02 18.52
CA SER A 232 -10.66 12.84 17.38
C SER A 232 -9.17 13.15 17.48
N PHE A 233 -8.47 12.87 16.41
CA PHE A 233 -7.10 13.26 16.20
C PHE A 233 -6.92 14.79 16.30
N ILE A 234 -6.13 15.24 17.22
CA ILE A 234 -5.85 16.66 17.44
C ILE A 234 -4.35 16.84 17.67
N CYS A 235 -3.66 17.39 16.69
CA CYS A 235 -2.30 17.91 16.89
C CYS A 235 -2.24 19.43 17.04
#